data_8c3eb8a047d8c41bc0e0482cbad8e522
#
_entry.id   8c3eb8a047d8c41bc0e0482cbad8e522
#
_cell.length_a   1.000
_cell.length_b   1.000
_cell.length_c   1.000
_cell.angle_alpha   90.00
_cell.angle_beta   90.00
_cell.angle_gamma   90.00
#
_symmetry.space_group_name_H-M   'P 1'
#
loop_
_entity.id
_entity.type
_entity.pdbx_description
1 polymer ?
#
loop_
_entity_poly.entity_id
_entity_poly.type
_entity_poly.pdbx_seq_one_letter_code
_entity_poly.pdbx_strand_id
1 'polypeptide(L)'
;MGRKSSQSPVRTLRGGRKASRKTGRGIKEGRFFGLTIPKEYGGEGWSVVDWFTVLEELAKAYATVRLIAHTMNGLFWRPLLQFGTEEQKKNYLPKLATGEIWAANSLTEPEAGTGKDINSKAIRDKEYYVVNGHKWLITLFPDYTKLIYTFAATEEGITAFLVDVPTKGLVLKPMAKLMGCVGPRHYNVIYENCRVPASNILGERGKGLDVAFGMLHLSRVSIQRMSGVSKPFNIKVLLI
;
A
#
# COMPACT_ATOMS: atom_id res chain seq x y z
N MET A 1 16.63 50.58 -8.59
CA MET A 1 17.23 49.26 -8.74
C MET A 1 16.29 48.18 -8.20
N GLY A 2 15.47 47.62 -9.06
CA GLY A 2 14.42 46.68 -8.69
C GLY A 2 14.96 45.27 -8.68
N ARG A 3 14.86 44.56 -7.54
CA ARG A 3 15.13 43.11 -7.45
C ARG A 3 13.94 42.36 -8.09
N LYS A 4 14.16 41.79 -9.25
CA LYS A 4 13.23 40.80 -9.82
C LYS A 4 13.34 39.52 -8.99
N SER A 5 12.27 39.21 -8.25
CA SER A 5 12.09 37.90 -7.63
C SER A 5 11.85 36.86 -8.73
N SER A 6 12.78 35.94 -8.90
CA SER A 6 12.61 34.75 -9.76
C SER A 6 11.60 33.82 -9.09
N GLN A 7 10.34 33.93 -9.45
CA GLN A 7 9.34 32.89 -9.15
C GLN A 7 9.66 31.68 -10.01
N SER A 8 10.12 30.61 -9.39
CA SER A 8 10.17 29.29 -10.05
C SER A 8 8.73 28.87 -10.40
N PRO A 9 8.49 28.39 -11.61
CA PRO A 9 7.15 27.96 -12.00
C PRO A 9 6.79 26.65 -11.29
N VAL A 10 6.12 26.74 -10.17
CA VAL A 10 5.33 25.62 -9.64
C VAL A 10 4.16 25.45 -10.61
N ARG A 11 4.39 24.67 -11.64
CA ARG A 11 3.38 24.30 -12.62
C ARG A 11 2.31 23.49 -11.91
N THR A 12 1.18 24.12 -11.64
CA THR A 12 0.00 23.49 -11.07
C THR A 12 -0.44 22.36 -11.99
N LEU A 13 -0.13 21.11 -11.62
CA LEU A 13 -0.52 19.93 -12.39
C LEU A 13 -2.03 19.76 -12.31
N ARG A 14 -2.77 20.38 -13.23
CA ARG A 14 -4.16 20.06 -13.53
C ARG A 14 -4.18 18.63 -14.06
N GLY A 15 -4.67 17.66 -13.26
CA GLY A 15 -4.90 16.29 -13.67
C GLY A 15 -4.17 15.23 -12.85
N GLY A 16 -4.60 15.00 -11.61
CA GLY A 16 -4.02 13.97 -10.74
C GLY A 16 -3.90 12.57 -11.38
N ARG A 17 -4.78 12.19 -12.32
CA ARG A 17 -4.66 10.94 -13.10
C ARG A 17 -3.47 10.96 -14.06
N LYS A 18 -3.25 12.06 -14.81
CA LYS A 18 -2.11 12.15 -15.74
C LYS A 18 -0.77 12.12 -15.01
N ALA A 19 -0.67 12.78 -13.86
CA ALA A 19 0.55 12.77 -13.03
C ALA A 19 0.80 11.37 -12.45
N SER A 20 -0.22 10.70 -11.93
CA SER A 20 -0.12 9.33 -11.40
C SER A 20 0.34 8.34 -12.47
N ARG A 21 -0.25 8.36 -13.66
CA ARG A 21 0.15 7.50 -14.79
C ARG A 21 1.59 7.75 -15.22
N LYS A 22 2.00 9.00 -15.35
CA LYS A 22 3.36 9.34 -15.77
C LYS A 22 4.41 8.89 -14.75
N THR A 23 4.14 9.07 -13.45
CA THR A 23 5.03 8.63 -12.37
C THR A 23 5.08 7.11 -12.28
N GLY A 24 3.92 6.44 -12.32
CA GLY A 24 3.85 4.97 -12.29
C GLY A 24 4.55 4.32 -13.47
N ARG A 25 4.39 4.88 -14.66
CA ARG A 25 5.08 4.42 -15.87
C ARG A 25 6.60 4.57 -15.74
N GLY A 26 7.10 5.73 -15.28
CA GLY A 26 8.53 5.96 -15.11
C GLY A 26 9.16 5.02 -14.08
N ILE A 27 8.46 4.69 -13.00
CA ILE A 27 8.93 3.72 -12.00
C ILE A 27 8.97 2.30 -12.60
N LYS A 28 7.97 1.92 -13.38
CA LYS A 28 7.92 0.63 -14.06
C LYS A 28 9.04 0.51 -15.11
N GLU A 29 9.22 1.52 -15.93
CA GLU A 29 10.30 1.58 -16.94
C GLU A 29 11.70 1.58 -16.29
N GLY A 30 11.84 2.20 -15.11
CA GLY A 30 13.05 2.20 -14.30
C GLY A 30 13.31 0.89 -13.53
N ARG A 31 12.47 -0.11 -13.66
CA ARG A 31 12.57 -1.42 -12.98
C ARG A 31 12.65 -1.33 -11.45
N PHE A 32 11.94 -0.39 -10.85
CA PHE A 32 11.91 -0.23 -9.39
C PHE A 32 10.90 -1.15 -8.68
N PHE A 33 10.36 -2.14 -9.36
CA PHE A 33 9.49 -3.16 -8.78
C PHE A 33 10.26 -4.46 -8.59
N GLY A 34 9.83 -5.26 -7.60
CA GLY A 34 10.34 -6.60 -7.39
C GLY A 34 11.78 -6.70 -6.89
N LEU A 35 12.42 -5.59 -6.52
CA LEU A 35 13.83 -5.60 -6.09
C LEU A 35 14.06 -6.56 -4.92
N THR A 36 13.16 -6.58 -3.94
CA THR A 36 13.27 -7.42 -2.74
C THR A 36 12.43 -8.70 -2.79
N ILE A 37 11.60 -8.88 -3.83
CA ILE A 37 10.84 -10.12 -4.02
C ILE A 37 11.82 -11.24 -4.40
N PRO A 38 11.66 -12.45 -3.82
CA PRO A 38 12.54 -13.57 -4.15
C PRO A 38 12.55 -13.92 -5.65
N LYS A 39 13.71 -14.36 -6.14
CA LYS A 39 13.92 -14.69 -7.57
C LYS A 39 12.97 -15.76 -8.09
N GLU A 40 12.60 -16.70 -7.25
CA GLU A 40 11.64 -17.78 -7.56
C GLU A 40 10.24 -17.26 -7.94
N TYR A 41 9.91 -16.03 -7.51
CA TYR A 41 8.68 -15.32 -7.87
C TYR A 41 8.92 -14.19 -8.88
N GLY A 42 10.06 -14.18 -9.57
CA GLY A 42 10.37 -13.20 -10.62
C GLY A 42 10.89 -11.86 -10.12
N GLY A 43 11.28 -11.77 -8.87
CA GLY A 43 11.96 -10.61 -8.30
C GLY A 43 13.49 -10.67 -8.45
N GLU A 44 14.18 -9.65 -7.96
CA GLU A 44 15.65 -9.56 -7.98
C GLU A 44 16.31 -10.18 -6.73
N GLY A 45 15.54 -10.39 -5.65
CA GLY A 45 16.00 -11.00 -4.42
C GLY A 45 17.02 -10.17 -3.63
N TRP A 46 16.98 -8.86 -3.75
CA TRP A 46 17.88 -7.97 -3.02
C TRP A 46 17.70 -8.08 -1.51
N SER A 47 18.79 -7.88 -0.79
CA SER A 47 18.71 -7.77 0.67
C SER A 47 17.96 -6.49 1.08
N VAL A 48 17.43 -6.48 2.29
CA VAL A 48 16.78 -5.30 2.88
C VAL A 48 17.76 -4.13 3.00
N VAL A 49 19.05 -4.41 3.24
CA VAL A 49 20.10 -3.40 3.38
C VAL A 49 20.36 -2.71 2.04
N ASP A 50 20.51 -3.49 0.96
CA ASP A 50 20.70 -2.94 -0.40
C ASP A 50 19.49 -2.09 -0.81
N TRP A 51 18.29 -2.58 -0.53
CA TRP A 51 17.07 -1.85 -0.77
C TRP A 51 17.01 -0.52 -0.02
N PHE A 52 17.40 -0.49 1.25
CA PHE A 52 17.41 0.74 2.03
C PHE A 52 18.37 1.79 1.46
N THR A 53 19.51 1.38 0.92
CA THR A 53 20.45 2.29 0.26
C THR A 53 19.81 2.98 -0.95
N VAL A 54 19.10 2.21 -1.78
CA VAL A 54 18.36 2.78 -2.93
C VAL A 54 17.22 3.69 -2.47
N LEU A 55 16.51 3.27 -1.41
CA LEU A 55 15.38 4.03 -0.89
C LEU A 55 15.81 5.40 -0.32
N GLU A 56 17.02 5.49 0.27
CA GLU A 56 17.61 6.76 0.71
C GLU A 56 17.85 7.72 -0.45
N GLU A 57 18.41 7.23 -1.56
CA GLU A 57 18.62 8.05 -2.75
C GLU A 57 17.28 8.51 -3.35
N LEU A 58 16.30 7.63 -3.44
CA LEU A 58 14.95 7.98 -3.90
C LEU A 58 14.27 9.01 -3.00
N ALA A 59 14.55 8.99 -1.70
CA ALA A 59 13.98 9.94 -0.75
C ALA A 59 14.46 11.38 -0.97
N LYS A 60 15.65 11.57 -1.55
CA LYS A 60 16.20 12.89 -1.92
C LYS A 60 15.48 13.52 -3.10
N ALA A 61 14.83 12.70 -3.95
CA ALA A 61 14.22 13.13 -5.19
C ALA A 61 12.76 13.63 -4.96
N TYR A 62 11.82 12.73 -5.00
CA TYR A 62 10.39 13.09 -4.94
C TYR A 62 9.60 12.11 -4.08
N ALA A 63 8.85 12.65 -3.11
CA ALA A 63 8.15 11.87 -2.09
C ALA A 63 7.24 10.76 -2.66
N THR A 64 6.58 11.00 -3.79
CA THR A 64 5.71 10.00 -4.43
C THR A 64 6.50 8.83 -5.00
N VAL A 65 7.64 9.09 -5.66
CA VAL A 65 8.52 8.02 -6.20
C VAL A 65 8.99 7.13 -5.07
N ARG A 66 9.48 7.75 -4.00
CA ARG A 66 9.87 7.05 -2.79
C ARG A 66 8.72 6.22 -2.19
N LEU A 67 7.51 6.80 -2.07
CA LEU A 67 6.35 6.11 -1.51
C LEU A 67 6.01 4.86 -2.32
N ILE A 68 5.96 4.96 -3.65
CA ILE A 68 5.68 3.82 -4.53
C ILE A 68 6.76 2.75 -4.37
N ALA A 69 8.02 3.15 -4.47
CA ALA A 69 9.15 2.23 -4.34
C ALA A 69 9.14 1.52 -2.97
N HIS A 70 8.88 2.27 -1.89
CA HIS A 70 8.75 1.72 -0.55
C HIS A 70 7.61 0.72 -0.41
N THR A 71 6.42 1.07 -0.86
CA THR A 71 5.24 0.20 -0.69
C THR A 71 5.34 -1.08 -1.52
N MET A 72 5.82 -0.99 -2.75
CA MET A 72 5.89 -2.13 -3.66
C MET A 72 7.05 -3.09 -3.34
N ASN A 73 8.16 -2.59 -2.79
CA ASN A 73 9.30 -3.46 -2.44
C ASN A 73 9.37 -3.81 -0.95
N GLY A 74 8.73 -3.06 -0.07
CA GLY A 74 8.87 -3.25 1.38
C GLY A 74 7.62 -3.70 2.10
N LEU A 75 6.43 -3.48 1.53
CA LEU A 75 5.20 -3.60 2.28
C LEU A 75 4.30 -4.76 1.80
N PHE A 76 3.93 -4.80 0.53
CA PHE A 76 2.80 -5.61 0.08
C PHE A 76 3.11 -7.08 -0.27
N TRP A 77 4.33 -7.43 -0.66
CA TRP A 77 4.64 -8.80 -1.04
C TRP A 77 4.95 -9.71 0.16
N ARG A 78 5.50 -9.15 1.25
CA ARG A 78 5.93 -9.93 2.42
C ARG A 78 4.82 -10.70 3.11
N PRO A 79 3.64 -10.12 3.36
CA PRO A 79 2.53 -10.87 3.93
C PRO A 79 2.10 -12.05 3.07
N LEU A 80 2.13 -11.88 1.73
CA LEU A 80 1.87 -13.00 0.81
C LEU A 80 2.92 -14.10 0.96
N LEU A 81 4.19 -13.75 1.03
CA LEU A 81 5.26 -14.75 1.21
C LEU A 81 5.14 -15.47 2.55
N GLN A 82 4.84 -14.74 3.61
CA GLN A 82 4.82 -15.26 4.98
C GLN A 82 3.54 -16.02 5.31
N PHE A 83 2.38 -15.55 4.87
CA PHE A 83 1.07 -16.05 5.27
C PHE A 83 0.23 -16.62 4.12
N GLY A 84 0.65 -16.39 2.89
CA GLY A 84 -0.10 -16.85 1.71
C GLY A 84 0.03 -18.34 1.47
N THR A 85 -1.02 -18.92 0.90
CA THR A 85 -0.95 -20.27 0.31
C THR A 85 -0.03 -20.27 -0.92
N GLU A 86 0.45 -21.44 -1.32
CA GLU A 86 1.28 -21.56 -2.52
C GLU A 86 0.54 -21.06 -3.79
N GLU A 87 -0.76 -21.26 -3.85
CA GLU A 87 -1.59 -20.74 -4.94
C GLU A 87 -1.63 -19.21 -4.94
N GLN A 88 -1.86 -18.58 -3.77
CA GLN A 88 -1.84 -17.13 -3.62
C GLN A 88 -0.47 -16.54 -3.98
N LYS A 89 0.62 -17.15 -3.50
CA LYS A 89 1.99 -16.73 -3.84
C LYS A 89 2.23 -16.76 -5.34
N LYS A 90 1.92 -17.90 -6.01
CA LYS A 90 2.08 -18.05 -7.46
C LYS A 90 1.22 -17.09 -8.27
N ASN A 91 0.03 -16.76 -7.79
CA ASN A 91 -0.88 -15.86 -8.49
C ASN A 91 -0.48 -14.38 -8.37
N TYR A 92 -0.04 -13.93 -7.19
CA TYR A 92 0.15 -12.49 -6.93
C TYR A 92 1.61 -12.05 -6.95
N LEU A 93 2.57 -12.84 -6.43
CA LEU A 93 3.95 -12.38 -6.29
C LEU A 93 4.64 -12.04 -7.62
N PRO A 94 4.49 -12.83 -8.70
CA PRO A 94 5.07 -12.46 -10.00
C PRO A 94 4.50 -11.17 -10.58
N LYS A 95 3.21 -10.93 -10.41
CA LYS A 95 2.54 -9.72 -10.89
C LYS A 95 2.94 -8.48 -10.09
N LEU A 96 3.20 -8.63 -8.79
CA LEU A 96 3.75 -7.57 -7.94
C LEU A 96 5.22 -7.30 -8.32
N ALA A 97 6.01 -8.34 -8.61
CA ALA A 97 7.41 -8.20 -9.01
C ALA A 97 7.58 -7.41 -10.31
N THR A 98 6.69 -7.61 -11.27
CA THR A 98 6.71 -6.87 -12.54
C THR A 98 6.02 -5.50 -12.47
N GLY A 99 5.32 -5.20 -11.38
CA GLY A 99 4.46 -4.02 -11.27
C GLY A 99 3.22 -4.07 -12.19
N GLU A 100 2.83 -5.26 -12.65
CA GLU A 100 1.58 -5.48 -13.39
C GLU A 100 0.39 -5.12 -12.53
N ILE A 101 0.41 -5.57 -11.27
CA ILE A 101 -0.56 -5.18 -10.26
C ILE A 101 0.14 -4.42 -9.13
N TRP A 102 -0.57 -3.47 -8.55
CA TRP A 102 -0.18 -2.81 -7.32
C TRP A 102 -1.18 -3.16 -6.23
N ALA A 103 -0.69 -3.16 -5.00
CA ALA A 103 -1.54 -3.47 -3.86
C ALA A 103 -1.79 -2.24 -2.98
N ALA A 104 -2.79 -2.35 -2.11
CA ALA A 104 -3.10 -1.37 -1.09
C ALA A 104 -3.45 -2.07 0.23
N ASN A 105 -3.28 -1.33 1.34
CA ASN A 105 -3.64 -1.79 2.68
C ASN A 105 -4.92 -1.06 3.14
N SER A 106 -5.97 -1.80 3.43
CA SER A 106 -7.28 -1.31 3.83
C SER A 106 -7.59 -1.73 5.27
N LEU A 107 -6.84 -1.15 6.22
CA LEU A 107 -6.95 -1.44 7.66
C LEU A 107 -7.70 -0.33 8.40
N THR A 108 -7.30 0.93 8.21
CA THR A 108 -7.77 2.10 8.95
C THR A 108 -9.27 2.37 8.71
N GLU A 109 -9.99 2.70 9.77
CA GLU A 109 -11.41 3.08 9.73
C GLU A 109 -11.62 4.49 10.31
N PRO A 110 -12.69 5.21 9.91
CA PRO A 110 -12.94 6.57 10.40
C PRO A 110 -13.07 6.65 11.92
N GLU A 111 -13.75 5.68 12.52
CA GLU A 111 -14.12 5.71 13.94
C GLU A 111 -13.24 4.81 14.82
N ALA A 112 -12.63 3.78 14.24
CA ALA A 112 -11.88 2.76 14.97
C ALA A 112 -10.35 2.86 14.79
N GLY A 113 -9.86 3.73 13.92
CA GLY A 113 -8.43 3.85 13.63
C GLY A 113 -7.84 2.58 13.01
N THR A 114 -6.72 2.09 13.56
CA THR A 114 -5.95 0.95 13.03
C THR A 114 -5.84 -0.20 14.04
N GLY A 115 -6.68 -0.24 15.03
CA GLY A 115 -6.51 -1.12 16.17
C GLY A 115 -7.40 -2.35 16.18
N LYS A 116 -7.62 -2.83 17.40
CA LYS A 116 -8.45 -4.01 17.67
C LYS A 116 -9.95 -3.76 17.49
N ASP A 117 -10.36 -2.49 17.40
CA ASP A 117 -11.77 -2.07 17.39
C ASP A 117 -12.27 -1.85 15.95
N ILE A 118 -11.94 -2.79 15.06
CA ILE A 118 -12.40 -2.74 13.66
C ILE A 118 -13.91 -2.96 13.59
N ASN A 119 -14.62 -2.02 12.96
CA ASN A 119 -16.07 -2.08 12.77
C ASN A 119 -16.49 -2.83 11.50
N SER A 120 -15.60 -2.93 10.49
CA SER A 120 -15.88 -3.75 9.30
C SER A 120 -16.07 -5.20 9.68
N LYS A 121 -17.12 -5.82 9.13
CA LYS A 121 -17.50 -7.21 9.42
C LYS A 121 -17.43 -8.07 8.17
N ALA A 122 -17.08 -9.33 8.33
CA ALA A 122 -17.10 -10.34 7.28
C ALA A 122 -17.88 -11.56 7.81
N ILE A 123 -19.03 -11.80 7.22
CA ILE A 123 -19.92 -12.91 7.61
C ILE A 123 -19.77 -14.03 6.59
N ARG A 124 -19.54 -15.24 7.07
CA ARG A 124 -19.40 -16.42 6.20
C ARG A 124 -20.71 -16.78 5.52
N ASP A 125 -20.65 -16.96 4.20
CA ASP A 125 -21.74 -17.46 3.37
C ASP A 125 -21.19 -18.55 2.44
N LYS A 126 -21.27 -19.81 2.89
CA LYS A 126 -20.73 -20.99 2.19
C LYS A 126 -19.24 -20.83 1.87
N GLU A 127 -18.92 -20.77 0.58
CA GLU A 127 -17.53 -20.61 0.07
C GLU A 127 -17.08 -19.15 -0.04
N TYR A 128 -17.87 -18.21 0.51
CA TYR A 128 -17.59 -16.78 0.49
C TYR A 128 -17.68 -16.16 1.87
N TYR A 129 -17.10 -14.98 1.99
CA TYR A 129 -17.39 -14.03 3.05
C TYR A 129 -18.06 -12.81 2.45
N VAL A 130 -19.13 -12.35 3.08
CA VAL A 130 -19.81 -11.10 2.75
C VAL A 130 -19.23 -10.00 3.63
N VAL A 131 -18.41 -9.16 3.02
CA VAL A 131 -17.72 -8.07 3.71
C VAL A 131 -18.57 -6.80 3.63
N ASN A 132 -18.78 -6.17 4.79
CA ASN A 132 -19.41 -4.87 4.94
C ASN A 132 -18.54 -3.98 5.83
N GLY A 133 -18.31 -2.73 5.42
CA GLY A 133 -17.50 -1.81 6.20
C GLY A 133 -17.04 -0.58 5.43
N HIS A 134 -16.40 0.32 6.17
CA HIS A 134 -15.87 1.57 5.64
C HIS A 134 -14.42 1.77 6.10
N LYS A 135 -13.51 1.76 5.15
CA LYS A 135 -12.09 2.03 5.38
C LYS A 135 -11.73 3.43 4.89
N TRP A 136 -10.81 4.05 5.59
CA TRP A 136 -10.48 5.46 5.44
C TRP A 136 -9.00 5.69 5.26
N LEU A 137 -8.63 6.79 4.58
CA LEU A 137 -7.23 7.16 4.30
C LEU A 137 -6.45 6.08 3.52
N ILE A 138 -7.12 5.28 2.72
CA ILE A 138 -6.48 4.21 1.96
C ILE A 138 -5.77 4.78 0.74
N THR A 139 -4.45 4.63 0.71
CA THR A 139 -3.64 5.09 -0.42
C THR A 139 -3.77 4.15 -1.60
N LEU A 140 -4.35 4.65 -2.69
CA LEU A 140 -4.53 3.91 -3.93
C LEU A 140 -3.88 4.62 -5.12
N PHE A 141 -3.54 3.81 -6.10
CA PHE A 141 -3.16 4.22 -7.44
C PHE A 141 -4.22 3.67 -8.40
N PRO A 142 -5.29 4.44 -8.71
CA PRO A 142 -6.53 3.91 -9.31
C PRO A 142 -6.33 3.11 -10.60
N ASP A 143 -5.32 3.47 -11.39
CA ASP A 143 -5.04 2.81 -12.66
C ASP A 143 -4.24 1.50 -12.49
N TYR A 144 -3.58 1.30 -11.34
CA TYR A 144 -2.64 0.21 -11.09
C TYR A 144 -3.04 -0.70 -9.93
N THR A 145 -3.75 -0.18 -8.90
CA THR A 145 -4.16 -1.01 -7.75
C THR A 145 -5.19 -2.04 -8.19
N LYS A 146 -4.82 -3.31 -8.09
CA LYS A 146 -5.64 -4.46 -8.45
C LYS A 146 -5.82 -5.44 -7.30
N LEU A 147 -5.17 -5.18 -6.16
CA LEU A 147 -5.24 -6.01 -4.96
C LEU A 147 -5.36 -5.11 -3.73
N ILE A 148 -6.29 -5.44 -2.84
CA ILE A 148 -6.44 -4.76 -1.55
C ILE A 148 -6.38 -5.80 -0.43
N TYR A 149 -5.44 -5.61 0.49
CA TYR A 149 -5.41 -6.32 1.76
C TYR A 149 -6.46 -5.70 2.67
N THR A 150 -7.50 -6.44 2.97
CA THR A 150 -8.66 -5.96 3.74
C THR A 150 -8.74 -6.70 5.06
N PHE A 151 -9.01 -5.97 6.12
CA PHE A 151 -9.15 -6.51 7.47
C PHE A 151 -10.57 -6.29 7.96
N ALA A 152 -11.23 -7.37 8.38
CA ALA A 152 -12.59 -7.32 8.88
C ALA A 152 -12.78 -8.33 10.03
N ALA A 153 -13.68 -8.01 10.95
CA ALA A 153 -14.04 -8.90 12.04
C ALA A 153 -14.89 -10.07 11.52
N THR A 154 -14.50 -11.29 11.89
CA THR A 154 -15.24 -12.53 11.72
C THR A 154 -15.63 -13.08 13.10
N GLU A 155 -16.32 -14.21 13.15
CA GLU A 155 -16.62 -14.91 14.42
C GLU A 155 -15.34 -15.31 15.16
N GLU A 156 -14.27 -15.64 14.42
CA GLU A 156 -13.00 -16.08 14.99
C GLU A 156 -12.07 -14.88 15.38
N GLY A 157 -12.44 -13.67 15.02
CA GLY A 157 -11.64 -12.46 15.25
C GLY A 157 -11.30 -11.72 13.95
N ILE A 158 -10.38 -10.77 14.03
CA ILE A 158 -9.98 -9.99 12.85
C ILE A 158 -9.27 -10.90 11.86
N THR A 159 -9.79 -10.97 10.64
CA THR A 159 -9.27 -11.80 9.55
C THR A 159 -8.81 -10.92 8.40
N ALA A 160 -7.72 -11.31 7.75
CA ALA A 160 -7.18 -10.63 6.58
C ALA A 160 -7.68 -11.31 5.29
N PHE A 161 -8.10 -10.49 4.33
CA PHE A 161 -8.63 -10.93 3.03
C PHE A 161 -7.87 -10.27 1.89
N LEU A 162 -7.64 -11.01 0.82
CA LEU A 162 -7.18 -10.51 -0.47
C LEU A 162 -8.40 -10.17 -1.33
N VAL A 163 -8.62 -8.89 -1.60
CA VAL A 163 -9.75 -8.43 -2.40
C VAL A 163 -9.24 -7.89 -3.73
N ASP A 164 -9.64 -8.54 -4.82
CA ASP A 164 -9.30 -8.09 -6.17
C ASP A 164 -10.07 -6.82 -6.55
N VAL A 165 -9.49 -6.00 -7.41
CA VAL A 165 -10.11 -4.76 -7.91
C VAL A 165 -10.22 -4.85 -9.45
N PRO A 166 -11.44 -4.78 -10.00
CA PRO A 166 -12.73 -4.55 -9.34
C PRO A 166 -13.35 -5.82 -8.74
N THR A 167 -14.13 -5.66 -7.67
CA THR A 167 -15.01 -6.68 -7.10
C THR A 167 -16.40 -6.07 -6.88
N LYS A 168 -17.46 -6.86 -7.11
CA LYS A 168 -18.84 -6.39 -6.87
C LYS A 168 -19.04 -6.07 -5.39
N GLY A 169 -19.60 -4.90 -5.12
CA GLY A 169 -19.79 -4.40 -3.76
C GLY A 169 -18.57 -3.65 -3.20
N LEU A 170 -17.46 -3.54 -3.94
CA LEU A 170 -16.34 -2.69 -3.59
C LEU A 170 -16.49 -1.32 -4.24
N VAL A 171 -16.58 -0.27 -3.43
CA VAL A 171 -16.73 1.12 -3.89
C VAL A 171 -15.54 1.95 -3.44
N LEU A 172 -14.87 2.59 -4.40
CA LEU A 172 -13.70 3.44 -4.18
C LEU A 172 -14.08 4.91 -4.36
N LYS A 173 -14.22 5.66 -3.26
CA LYS A 173 -14.54 7.09 -3.30
C LYS A 173 -13.30 7.92 -3.02
N PRO A 174 -12.80 8.74 -3.96
CA PRO A 174 -11.63 9.56 -3.73
C PRO A 174 -11.89 10.60 -2.63
N MET A 175 -10.91 10.79 -1.76
CA MET A 175 -10.91 11.84 -0.75
C MET A 175 -10.35 13.15 -1.32
N ALA A 176 -10.50 14.24 -0.57
CA ALA A 176 -9.82 15.49 -0.85
C ALA A 176 -8.30 15.29 -0.95
N LYS A 177 -7.63 16.15 -1.71
CA LYS A 177 -6.17 16.08 -1.85
C LYS A 177 -5.54 16.40 -0.50
N LEU A 178 -4.67 15.53 -0.05
CA LEU A 178 -3.84 15.78 1.12
C LEU A 178 -2.59 16.58 0.73
N MET A 179 -2.09 17.36 1.67
CA MET A 179 -0.86 18.11 1.51
C MET A 179 0.36 17.18 1.40
N GLY A 180 1.31 17.53 0.54
CA GLY A 180 2.64 16.91 0.50
C GLY A 180 2.80 15.71 -0.44
N CYS A 181 1.74 15.01 -0.83
CA CYS A 181 1.84 13.84 -1.70
C CYS A 181 1.04 14.05 -3.00
N VAL A 182 1.75 14.26 -4.11
CA VAL A 182 1.13 14.46 -5.42
C VAL A 182 1.30 13.18 -6.25
N GLY A 183 0.18 12.60 -6.70
CA GLY A 183 0.17 11.36 -7.51
C GLY A 183 -0.76 10.32 -6.93
N PRO A 184 -0.43 9.66 -5.82
CA PRO A 184 -1.37 8.80 -5.14
C PRO A 184 -2.53 9.63 -4.57
N ARG A 185 -3.67 8.99 -4.41
CA ARG A 185 -4.82 9.58 -3.74
C ARG A 185 -5.23 8.70 -2.58
N HIS A 186 -5.77 9.34 -1.55
CA HIS A 186 -6.43 8.63 -0.48
C HIS A 186 -7.91 8.44 -0.85
N TYR A 187 -8.43 7.30 -0.44
CA TYR A 187 -9.79 6.87 -0.73
C TYR A 187 -10.51 6.46 0.54
N ASN A 188 -11.80 6.70 0.53
CA ASN A 188 -12.73 5.88 1.27
C ASN A 188 -12.93 4.59 0.47
N VAL A 189 -12.66 3.45 1.09
CA VAL A 189 -12.91 2.13 0.51
C VAL A 189 -14.11 1.54 1.24
N ILE A 190 -15.21 1.39 0.53
CA ILE A 190 -16.49 0.98 1.10
C ILE A 190 -16.82 -0.41 0.57
N TYR A 191 -17.17 -1.30 1.48
CA TYR A 191 -17.61 -2.66 1.19
C TYR A 191 -19.12 -2.74 1.47
N GLU A 192 -19.90 -2.96 0.42
CA GLU A 192 -21.37 -3.07 0.45
C GLU A 192 -21.74 -4.45 -0.06
N ASN A 193 -21.97 -5.40 0.86
CA ASN A 193 -22.20 -6.81 0.55
C ASN A 193 -21.15 -7.36 -0.43
N CYS A 194 -19.89 -7.00 -0.21
CA CYS A 194 -18.78 -7.40 -1.05
C CYS A 194 -18.46 -8.88 -0.81
N ARG A 195 -18.70 -9.71 -1.81
CA ARG A 195 -18.46 -11.16 -1.73
C ARG A 195 -17.01 -11.47 -2.06
N VAL A 196 -16.30 -12.00 -1.07
CA VAL A 196 -14.90 -12.40 -1.17
C VAL A 196 -14.82 -13.92 -1.01
N PRO A 197 -14.18 -14.67 -1.92
CA PRO A 197 -14.00 -16.11 -1.76
C PRO A 197 -13.28 -16.46 -0.47
N ALA A 198 -13.66 -17.55 0.20
CA ALA A 198 -12.97 -18.03 1.40
C ALA A 198 -11.51 -18.40 1.13
N SER A 199 -11.18 -18.81 -0.09
CA SER A 199 -9.80 -19.03 -0.57
C SER A 199 -8.92 -17.77 -0.59
N ASN A 200 -9.53 -16.58 -0.51
CA ASN A 200 -8.84 -15.30 -0.47
C ASN A 200 -8.52 -14.83 0.97
N ILE A 201 -8.74 -15.66 1.98
CA ILE A 201 -8.20 -15.40 3.32
C ILE A 201 -6.68 -15.48 3.25
N LEU A 202 -6.02 -14.48 3.82
CA LEU A 202 -4.56 -14.44 3.94
C LEU A 202 -4.17 -14.82 5.37
N GLY A 203 -3.47 -15.93 5.51
CA GLY A 203 -3.13 -16.50 6.81
C GLY A 203 -4.30 -17.24 7.45
N GLU A 204 -4.32 -17.25 8.79
CA GLU A 204 -5.35 -17.92 9.57
C GLU A 204 -6.52 -17.00 9.91
N ARG A 205 -7.71 -17.57 10.04
CA ARG A 205 -8.89 -16.84 10.51
C ARG A 205 -8.65 -16.32 11.94
N GLY A 206 -9.13 -15.12 12.21
CA GLY A 206 -8.95 -14.48 13.51
C GLY A 206 -7.53 -13.93 13.78
N LYS A 207 -6.54 -14.22 12.92
CA LYS A 207 -5.15 -13.77 13.06
C LYS A 207 -4.73 -12.69 12.05
N GLY A 208 -5.68 -11.95 11.54
CA GLY A 208 -5.41 -10.89 10.55
C GLY A 208 -4.50 -9.78 11.08
N LEU A 209 -4.44 -9.54 12.39
CA LEU A 209 -3.50 -8.57 12.97
C LEU A 209 -2.05 -9.02 12.83
N ASP A 210 -1.75 -10.32 12.85
CA ASP A 210 -0.39 -10.82 12.61
C ASP A 210 0.05 -10.50 11.20
N VAL A 211 -0.85 -10.61 10.22
CA VAL A 211 -0.63 -10.19 8.83
C VAL A 211 -0.37 -8.68 8.76
N ALA A 212 -1.19 -7.88 9.44
CA ALA A 212 -1.03 -6.43 9.47
C ALA A 212 0.31 -6.01 10.10
N PHE A 213 0.71 -6.61 11.21
CA PHE A 213 1.98 -6.33 11.87
C PHE A 213 3.18 -6.83 11.05
N GLY A 214 3.10 -8.01 10.45
CA GLY A 214 4.12 -8.51 9.52
C GLY A 214 4.39 -7.55 8.36
N MET A 215 3.33 -6.90 7.87
CA MET A 215 3.42 -5.84 6.87
C MET A 215 4.11 -4.57 7.42
N LEU A 216 3.79 -4.15 8.64
CA LEU A 216 4.21 -2.85 9.19
C LEU A 216 5.63 -2.84 9.75
N HIS A 217 6.18 -3.97 10.19
CA HIS A 217 7.49 -4.00 10.86
C HIS A 217 8.59 -3.41 9.97
N LEU A 218 8.76 -3.92 8.77
CA LEU A 218 9.76 -3.41 7.85
C LEU A 218 9.46 -1.98 7.38
N SER A 219 8.18 -1.66 7.24
CA SER A 219 7.74 -0.32 6.86
C SER A 219 8.19 0.73 7.88
N ARG A 220 8.09 0.45 9.16
CA ARG A 220 8.52 1.38 10.22
C ARG A 220 10.02 1.67 10.17
N VAL A 221 10.84 0.62 10.00
CA VAL A 221 12.30 0.77 9.88
C VAL A 221 12.66 1.58 8.63
N SER A 222 12.05 1.27 7.50
CA SER A 222 12.34 1.98 6.24
C SER A 222 11.90 3.44 6.26
N ILE A 223 10.77 3.78 6.90
CA ILE A 223 10.31 5.16 7.07
C ILE A 223 11.31 5.96 7.93
N GLN A 224 11.79 5.37 9.03
CA GLN A 224 12.78 6.02 9.89
C GLN A 224 14.07 6.31 9.12
N ARG A 225 14.58 5.36 8.33
CA ARG A 225 15.78 5.53 7.51
C ARG A 225 15.60 6.66 6.49
N MET A 226 14.46 6.73 5.83
CA MET A 226 14.14 7.76 4.85
C MET A 226 14.00 9.17 5.44
N SER A 227 13.51 9.31 6.66
CA SER A 227 13.35 10.62 7.30
C SER A 227 14.68 11.24 7.72
N GLY A 228 15.71 10.44 7.97
CA GLY A 228 17.07 10.91 8.30
C GLY A 228 17.81 11.53 7.10
N VAL A 229 17.39 11.27 5.88
CA VAL A 229 18.07 11.71 4.65
C VAL A 229 17.51 13.03 4.09
N SER A 230 16.27 13.37 4.39
CA SER A 230 15.69 14.65 3.98
C SER A 230 16.18 15.79 4.87
N LYS A 231 17.41 16.31 4.62
CA LYS A 231 18.11 17.42 5.32
C LYS A 231 18.07 17.31 6.85
N PRO A 232 19.04 17.81 7.62
CA PRO A 232 19.09 17.60 9.07
C PRO A 232 17.88 18.23 9.76
N PHE A 233 16.76 17.54 9.66
CA PHE A 233 15.62 17.76 10.53
C PHE A 233 16.04 17.14 11.87
N ASN A 234 16.29 17.99 12.85
CA ASN A 234 16.74 17.60 14.17
C ASN A 234 15.89 16.45 14.70
N ILE A 235 16.49 15.27 14.82
CA ILE A 235 15.90 14.03 15.37
C ILE A 235 15.36 14.22 16.81
N LYS A 236 15.60 15.36 17.45
CA LYS A 236 15.08 15.70 18.78
C LYS A 236 13.55 15.79 18.89
N VAL A 237 12.81 15.83 17.80
CA VAL A 237 11.34 15.99 17.81
C VAL A 237 10.58 14.65 17.76
N LEU A 238 11.23 13.51 17.51
CA LEU A 238 10.57 12.20 17.37
C LEU A 238 10.74 11.25 18.55
N LEU A 239 11.30 11.74 19.66
CA LEU A 239 11.50 10.97 20.90
C LEU A 239 10.64 11.47 22.07
N ILE A 240 9.48 12.07 21.77
CA ILE A 240 8.47 12.39 22.79
C ILE A 240 7.25 11.51 22.55
#